data_b3295b2636bd8b45d942ee572334c256
#
_entry.id   b3295b2636bd8b45d942ee572334c256
#
_cell.length_a   1.000
_cell.length_b   1.000
_cell.length_c   1.000
_cell.angle_alpha   90.00
_cell.angle_beta   90.00
_cell.angle_gamma   90.00
#
_symmetry.space_group_name_H-M   'P 1'
#
loop_
_entity.id
_entity.type
_entity.pdbx_description
1 polymer ?
#
loop_
_entity_poly.entity_id
_entity_poly.type
_entity_poly.pdbx_seq_one_letter_code
_entity_poly.pdbx_strand_id
1 'polypeptide(L)'
;MGTWNSRGLRGSTLEEMVNWTNDHYLEKGLALIQKIPTPITPVRMDADHKQITLAYFEKRSTVDYIGAIQGIPVCFDAKECVADTFPLHNIHEHQITFMTQFEHQD
;
A
#
# COMPACT_ATOMS: atom_id res chain seq x y z
N MET A 1 -14.56 14.91 13.13
CA MET A 1 -14.69 13.70 12.36
C MET A 1 -14.74 12.48 13.22
N GLY A 2 -15.90 12.16 13.66
CA GLY A 2 -16.09 10.99 14.49
C GLY A 2 -15.80 9.68 13.81
N THR A 3 -15.76 9.68 12.49
CA THR A 3 -15.60 8.47 11.71
C THR A 3 -14.30 7.73 11.98
N TRP A 4 -13.23 8.47 12.14
CA TRP A 4 -11.94 7.87 12.46
C TRP A 4 -11.99 7.14 13.79
N ASN A 5 -12.51 7.82 14.80
CA ASN A 5 -12.50 7.28 16.15
C ASN A 5 -13.50 6.16 16.35
N SER A 6 -14.59 6.16 15.60
CA SER A 6 -15.66 5.20 15.85
C SER A 6 -15.52 3.95 14.98
N ARG A 7 -14.88 4.05 13.83
CA ARG A 7 -14.93 2.98 12.88
C ARG A 7 -13.58 2.63 12.29
N GLY A 8 -12.77 3.65 12.01
CA GLY A 8 -11.48 3.45 11.40
C GLY A 8 -10.47 2.74 12.28
N LEU A 9 -10.77 2.58 13.57
CA LEU A 9 -9.86 1.90 14.49
C LEU A 9 -9.92 0.39 14.40
N ARG A 10 -10.65 -0.14 13.45
CA ARG A 10 -10.76 -1.59 13.25
C ARG A 10 -10.04 -1.98 11.98
N GLY A 11 -9.30 -3.07 12.05
CA GLY A 11 -8.64 -3.63 10.90
C GLY A 11 -7.64 -2.69 10.26
N SER A 12 -7.90 -2.25 9.05
CA SER A 12 -6.95 -1.50 8.22
C SER A 12 -6.88 -0.01 8.52
N THR A 13 -6.98 0.37 9.76
CA THR A 13 -7.04 1.77 10.15
C THR A 13 -5.88 2.60 9.61
N LEU A 14 -4.65 2.12 9.75
CA LEU A 14 -3.50 2.85 9.26
C LEU A 14 -3.56 3.05 7.76
N GLU A 15 -3.89 2.01 7.02
CA GLU A 15 -4.00 2.07 5.57
C GLU A 15 -5.10 3.05 5.14
N GLU A 16 -6.24 3.03 5.83
CA GLU A 16 -7.31 3.98 5.56
C GLU A 16 -6.89 5.42 5.78
N MET A 17 -6.14 5.67 6.85
CA MET A 17 -5.63 7.01 7.14
C MET A 17 -4.63 7.48 6.08
N VAL A 18 -3.75 6.61 5.65
CA VAL A 18 -2.77 6.93 4.61
C VAL A 18 -3.50 7.23 3.30
N ASN A 19 -4.47 6.41 2.93
CA ASN A 19 -5.23 6.61 1.69
C ASN A 19 -6.00 7.93 1.73
N TRP A 20 -6.62 8.24 2.84
CA TRP A 20 -7.34 9.49 3.02
C TRP A 20 -6.41 10.71 2.88
N THR A 21 -5.24 10.63 3.50
CA THR A 21 -4.25 11.69 3.42
C THR A 21 -3.75 11.86 1.99
N ASN A 22 -3.50 10.76 1.30
CA ASN A 22 -3.03 10.79 -0.08
C ASN A 22 -4.05 11.45 -1.00
N ASP A 23 -5.33 11.17 -0.80
CA ASP A 23 -6.39 11.79 -1.59
C ASP A 23 -6.43 13.30 -1.37
N HIS A 24 -6.24 13.75 -0.14
CA HIS A 24 -6.22 15.18 0.18
C HIS A 24 -5.02 15.88 -0.43
N TYR A 25 -3.85 15.24 -0.42
CA TYR A 25 -2.66 15.80 -1.04
C TYR A 25 -2.84 15.94 -2.55
N LEU A 26 -3.50 14.98 -3.17
CA LEU A 26 -3.78 15.05 -4.61
C LEU A 26 -4.72 16.22 -4.92
N GLU A 27 -5.78 16.40 -4.14
CA GLU A 27 -6.72 17.51 -4.32
C GLU A 27 -6.02 18.86 -4.22
N LYS A 28 -5.03 18.97 -3.35
CA LYS A 28 -4.28 20.20 -3.16
C LYS A 28 -3.11 20.37 -4.12
N GLY A 29 -2.87 19.40 -4.98
CA GLY A 29 -1.75 19.43 -5.91
C GLY A 29 -0.40 19.24 -5.26
N LEU A 30 -0.34 18.67 -4.07
CA LEU A 30 0.91 18.49 -3.34
C LEU A 30 1.61 17.19 -3.64
N ALA A 31 0.86 16.12 -3.88
CA ALA A 31 1.44 14.80 -4.12
C ALA A 31 0.46 13.92 -4.86
N LEU A 32 1.00 13.02 -5.65
CA LEU A 32 0.26 11.91 -6.23
C LEU A 32 0.89 10.63 -5.72
N ILE A 33 0.16 9.88 -4.91
CA ILE A 33 0.65 8.64 -4.32
C ILE A 33 -0.39 7.56 -4.55
N GLN A 34 0.06 6.44 -5.06
CA GLN A 34 -0.79 5.30 -5.37
C GLN A 34 -0.44 4.11 -4.51
N LYS A 35 -1.49 3.43 -4.05
CA LYS A 35 -1.32 2.15 -3.40
C LYS A 35 -1.05 1.08 -4.45
N ILE A 36 -0.09 0.21 -4.17
CA ILE A 36 0.23 -0.93 -5.03
C ILE A 36 -0.52 -2.14 -4.48
N PRO A 37 -1.51 -2.66 -5.20
CA PRO A 37 -2.23 -3.84 -4.71
C PRO A 37 -1.37 -5.10 -4.77
N THR A 38 -1.70 -6.07 -3.93
CA THR A 38 -1.06 -7.37 -3.98
C THR A 38 -1.49 -8.05 -5.28
N PRO A 39 -0.55 -8.53 -6.11
CA PRO A 39 -0.93 -9.17 -7.36
C PRO A 39 -1.65 -10.48 -7.10
N ILE A 40 -2.61 -10.78 -7.97
CA ILE A 40 -3.33 -12.05 -7.93
C ILE A 40 -3.25 -12.72 -9.30
N THR A 41 -3.31 -14.05 -9.31
CA THR A 41 -3.38 -14.81 -10.55
C THR A 41 -4.72 -15.53 -10.60
N PRO A 42 -5.56 -15.24 -11.59
CA PRO A 42 -6.84 -15.94 -11.72
C PRO A 42 -6.60 -17.39 -12.13
N VAL A 43 -7.30 -18.30 -11.48
CA VAL A 43 -7.27 -19.74 -11.80
C VAL A 43 -8.53 -20.11 -12.54
N ARG A 44 -9.66 -19.51 -12.19
CA ARG A 44 -10.95 -19.84 -12.75
C ARG A 44 -11.79 -18.56 -12.89
N MET A 45 -12.47 -18.42 -14.00
CA MET A 45 -13.35 -17.30 -14.28
C MET A 45 -14.74 -17.80 -14.62
N ASP A 46 -15.74 -16.92 -14.56
CA ASP A 46 -17.08 -17.27 -15.00
C ASP A 46 -17.11 -17.38 -16.53
N ALA A 47 -18.24 -17.85 -17.07
CA ALA A 47 -18.39 -18.10 -18.52
C ALA A 47 -18.20 -16.84 -19.36
N ASP A 48 -18.52 -15.67 -18.81
CA ASP A 48 -18.41 -14.40 -19.51
C ASP A 48 -17.06 -13.73 -19.34
N HIS A 49 -16.18 -14.30 -18.52
CA HIS A 49 -14.86 -13.76 -18.19
C HIS A 49 -14.93 -12.39 -17.49
N LYS A 50 -16.06 -12.08 -16.84
CA LYS A 50 -16.27 -10.83 -16.13
C LYS A 50 -15.91 -10.89 -14.67
N GLN A 51 -15.90 -12.09 -14.10
CA GLN A 51 -15.61 -12.29 -12.68
C GLN A 51 -14.62 -13.41 -12.50
N ILE A 52 -13.76 -13.24 -11.52
CA ILE A 52 -12.83 -14.27 -11.11
C ILE A 52 -13.50 -15.07 -10.00
N THR A 53 -13.66 -16.37 -10.20
CA THR A 53 -14.29 -17.25 -9.22
C THR A 53 -13.27 -17.95 -8.34
N LEU A 54 -12.01 -18.01 -8.77
CA LEU A 54 -10.91 -18.59 -7.99
C LEU A 54 -9.61 -17.94 -8.40
N ALA A 55 -8.83 -17.49 -7.44
CA ALA A 55 -7.53 -16.87 -7.68
C ALA A 55 -6.63 -17.14 -6.48
N TYR A 56 -5.33 -16.95 -6.67
CA TYR A 56 -4.38 -16.96 -5.57
C TYR A 56 -3.56 -15.68 -5.56
N PHE A 57 -3.07 -15.31 -4.38
CA PHE A 57 -2.17 -14.16 -4.26
C PHE A 57 -0.77 -14.54 -4.68
N GLU A 58 -0.17 -13.72 -5.52
CA GLU A 58 1.23 -13.89 -5.86
C GLU A 58 2.11 -13.25 -4.80
N LYS A 59 3.37 -13.64 -4.80
CA LYS A 59 4.35 -13.06 -3.89
C LYS A 59 4.54 -11.60 -4.24
N ARG A 60 4.42 -10.73 -3.25
CA ARG A 60 4.65 -9.31 -3.44
C ARG A 60 6.15 -9.05 -3.59
N SER A 61 6.51 -8.18 -4.53
CA SER A 61 7.91 -7.83 -4.79
C SER A 61 8.17 -6.33 -4.65
N THR A 62 7.16 -5.55 -4.31
CA THR A 62 7.26 -4.10 -4.22
C THR A 62 6.89 -3.59 -2.83
N VAL A 63 6.81 -2.28 -2.70
CA VAL A 63 6.30 -1.62 -1.49
C VAL A 63 4.81 -1.36 -1.62
N ASP A 64 4.20 -0.86 -0.56
CA ASP A 64 2.76 -0.61 -0.53
C ASP A 64 2.34 0.64 -1.33
N TYR A 65 3.21 1.65 -1.39
CA TYR A 65 2.87 2.94 -2.00
C TYR A 65 4.02 3.47 -2.84
N ILE A 66 3.66 4.02 -3.98
CA ILE A 66 4.61 4.70 -4.90
C ILE A 66 3.96 5.98 -5.38
N GLY A 67 4.76 7.03 -5.54
CA GLY A 67 4.24 8.26 -6.08
C GLY A 67 5.30 9.33 -6.22
N ALA A 68 4.83 10.57 -6.27
CA ALA A 68 5.70 11.74 -6.38
C ALA A 68 5.15 12.88 -5.51
N ILE A 69 6.03 13.54 -4.81
CA ILE A 69 5.73 14.70 -3.98
C ILE A 69 6.50 15.88 -4.55
N GLN A 70 5.78 16.86 -5.13
CA GLN A 70 6.40 18.05 -5.70
C GLN A 70 7.53 17.68 -6.67
N GLY A 71 7.30 16.68 -7.51
CA GLY A 71 8.27 16.24 -8.51
C GLY A 71 9.34 15.29 -8.01
N ILE A 72 9.33 14.96 -6.73
CA ILE A 72 10.30 14.03 -6.15
C ILE A 72 9.68 12.64 -6.06
N PRO A 73 10.28 11.61 -6.67
CA PRO A 73 9.78 10.25 -6.57
C PRO A 73 9.88 9.73 -5.14
N VAL A 74 8.85 9.04 -4.69
CA VAL A 74 8.82 8.46 -3.34
C VAL A 74 8.22 7.06 -3.37
N CYS A 75 8.65 6.23 -2.45
CA CYS A 75 8.01 4.95 -2.18
C CYS A 75 8.08 4.67 -0.68
N PHE A 76 7.06 4.00 -0.17
CA PHE A 76 7.03 3.71 1.26
C PHE A 76 6.07 2.58 1.60
N ASP A 77 6.21 2.07 2.82
CA ASP A 77 5.29 1.11 3.42
C ASP A 77 4.65 1.72 4.65
N ALA A 78 3.45 1.24 4.97
CA ALA A 78 2.77 1.59 6.21
C ALA A 78 2.73 0.36 7.11
N LYS A 79 3.29 0.49 8.30
CA LYS A 79 3.36 -0.59 9.28
C LYS A 79 2.72 -0.16 10.58
N GLU A 80 1.77 -0.95 11.07
CA GLU A 80 1.18 -0.72 12.39
C GLU A 80 1.99 -1.47 13.43
N CYS A 81 2.13 -0.86 14.60
CA CYS A 81 2.80 -1.48 15.72
C CYS A 81 2.01 -1.17 16.99
N VAL A 82 1.55 -2.20 17.67
CA VAL A 82 0.77 -2.03 18.91
C VAL A 82 1.66 -2.08 20.16
N ALA A 83 2.93 -2.45 19.99
CA ALA A 83 3.89 -2.52 21.08
C ALA A 83 4.84 -1.33 21.01
N ASP A 84 5.54 -1.08 22.10
CA ASP A 84 6.54 -0.01 22.13
C ASP A 84 7.74 -0.31 21.24
N THR A 85 8.00 -1.57 21.00
CA THR A 85 9.12 -2.01 20.15
C THR A 85 8.58 -2.60 18.87
N PHE A 86 9.03 -2.08 17.74
CA PHE A 86 8.65 -2.59 16.42
C PHE A 86 9.47 -3.85 16.10
N PRO A 87 8.80 -5.00 15.87
CA PRO A 87 9.53 -6.22 15.52
C PRO A 87 10.17 -6.11 14.14
N LEU A 88 11.46 -6.38 14.04
CA LEU A 88 12.17 -6.30 12.77
C LEU A 88 11.66 -7.28 11.72
N HIS A 89 11.10 -8.41 12.14
CA HIS A 89 10.56 -9.39 11.19
C HIS A 89 9.32 -8.87 10.44
N ASN A 90 8.73 -7.75 10.87
CA ASN A 90 7.64 -7.11 10.13
C ASN A 90 8.15 -6.33 8.92
N ILE A 91 9.46 -6.15 8.80
CA ILE A 91 10.07 -5.54 7.63
C ILE A 91 10.50 -6.68 6.71
N HIS A 92 9.88 -6.76 5.55
CA HIS A 92 10.14 -7.85 4.62
C HIS A 92 11.32 -7.53 3.71
N GLU A 93 12.09 -8.57 3.39
CA GLU A 93 13.27 -8.42 2.56
C GLU A 93 12.96 -7.81 1.20
N HIS A 94 11.85 -8.21 0.57
CA HIS A 94 11.48 -7.66 -0.73
C HIS A 94 11.22 -6.15 -0.68
N GLN A 95 10.75 -5.63 0.45
CA GLN A 95 10.52 -4.21 0.61
C GLN A 95 11.84 -3.44 0.64
N ILE A 96 12.81 -3.95 1.37
CA ILE A 96 14.14 -3.34 1.44
C ILE A 96 14.83 -3.39 0.08
N THR A 97 14.76 -4.53 -0.60
CA THR A 97 15.34 -4.69 -1.92
C THR A 97 14.73 -3.70 -2.92
N PHE A 98 13.42 -3.57 -2.92
CA PHE A 98 12.75 -2.64 -3.80
C PHE A 98 13.13 -1.20 -3.52
N MET A 99 13.14 -0.80 -2.24
CA MET A 99 13.50 0.56 -1.86
C MET A 99 14.93 0.91 -2.25
N THR A 100 15.85 -0.03 -2.11
CA THR A 100 17.24 0.16 -2.49
C THR A 100 17.37 0.36 -4.00
N GLN A 101 16.71 -0.47 -4.77
CA GLN A 101 16.72 -0.36 -6.23
C GLN A 101 16.06 0.95 -6.69
N PHE A 102 14.98 1.33 -6.03
CA PHE A 102 14.27 2.56 -6.33
C PHE A 102 15.16 3.78 -6.07
N GLU A 103 15.85 3.80 -4.95
CA GLU A 103 16.75 4.89 -4.58
C GLU A 103 17.87 5.06 -5.59
N HIS A 104 18.33 3.96 -6.18
CA HIS A 104 19.43 4.01 -7.15
C HIS A 104 19.01 4.53 -8.54
N GLN A 105 17.75 4.86 -8.73
CA GLN A 105 17.26 5.37 -10.02
C GLN A 105 17.22 6.89 -10.03
N ASP A 106 18.27 7.51 -9.65
CA ASP A 106 18.36 8.98 -9.62
C ASP A 106 18.32 9.58 -11.03
#